data_6e4315f45ec30f5039f058682bfe3af2
#
_entry.id   6e4315f45ec30f5039f058682bfe3af2
#
_cell.length_a   1.000
_cell.length_b   1.000
_cell.length_c   1.000
_cell.angle_alpha   90.00
_cell.angle_beta   90.00
_cell.angle_gamma   90.00
#
_symmetry.space_group_name_H-M   'P 1'
#
loop_
_entity.id
_entity.type
_entity.pdbx_description
1 polymer ?
#
loop_
_entity_poly.entity_id
_entity_poly.type
_entity_poly.pdbx_seq_one_letter_code
_entity_poly.pdbx_strand_id
1 'polypeptide(L)'
;ECIMSGTPVLKFVTSVQDAELYHYQKFTTGVFVLRSETAKSAAKMFYRLLDCAVTPEGEPEPLFNLFSWWADGEYRSIIVFRRSHRSHHYYSEGPDHLTMSPGCADMAGLFIVPVPEEYDKITSELLSEMVEEVSVSKEDETVLLKRLTRGQKTINVGIMSAEEIIFEILSDGAGVRKAVMREGKIEYDGALYDELYFGSPTLSTMFAEPSFVLHDVTIGLGFHWQRKENQMFAGALKIIVSKGKLVAINIIGVEDYLLSVISSEMSATADEEFLKAHAVISRSWVMAQLGSFRRMHTAKVPDGICNLPSLISELDARFNTSGEAAEEDVLEYEKWYDKEDHVLYDVCADDHCQRYQGLTRAVGKKVRKVIDATWGQVLTYEGELCDARFSK
;
A
#
# COMPACT_ATOMS: atom_id res chain seq x y z
N GLU A 1 1.45 31.64 12.16
CA GLU A 1 1.49 32.44 10.90
C GLU A 1 2.84 32.36 10.20
N CYS A 2 3.98 32.47 10.90
CA CYS A 2 5.31 32.40 10.29
C CYS A 2 5.57 31.08 9.54
N ILE A 3 5.13 29.95 10.09
CA ILE A 3 5.22 28.63 9.44
C ILE A 3 4.31 28.56 8.21
N MET A 4 3.15 29.21 8.24
CA MET A 4 2.17 29.15 7.15
C MET A 4 2.44 30.16 6.03
N SER A 5 3.12 31.26 6.31
CA SER A 5 3.42 32.32 5.34
C SER A 5 4.72 32.12 4.56
N GLY A 6 5.60 31.26 5.03
CA GLY A 6 6.92 31.05 4.47
C GLY A 6 7.00 30.10 3.28
N THR A 7 6.52 30.50 2.13
CA THR A 7 6.50 29.71 0.89
C THR A 7 7.82 28.99 0.54
N PRO A 8 9.02 29.54 0.77
CA PRO A 8 10.27 28.83 0.45
C PRO A 8 10.69 27.74 1.44
N VAL A 9 9.96 27.56 2.54
CA VAL A 9 10.28 26.64 3.65
C VAL A 9 9.39 25.42 3.66
N LEU A 10 8.25 25.49 2.95
CA LEU A 10 7.32 24.40 2.81
C LEU A 10 7.63 23.64 1.51
N LYS A 11 7.97 22.38 1.65
CA LYS A 11 8.15 21.47 0.51
C LYS A 11 6.92 20.59 0.37
N PHE A 12 6.25 20.66 -0.76
CA PHE A 12 5.14 19.76 -1.08
C PHE A 12 5.60 18.29 -0.99
N VAL A 13 4.80 17.46 -0.35
CA VAL A 13 5.06 16.04 -0.15
C VAL A 13 4.11 15.20 -0.97
N THR A 14 2.79 15.37 -0.76
CA THR A 14 1.74 14.58 -1.40
C THR A 14 0.39 15.24 -1.23
N SER A 15 -0.63 14.71 -1.94
CA SER A 15 -2.02 15.15 -1.79
C SER A 15 -2.98 13.96 -1.76
N VAL A 16 -4.15 14.16 -1.15
CA VAL A 16 -5.28 13.23 -1.14
C VAL A 16 -6.56 14.04 -1.33
N GLN A 17 -7.21 13.89 -2.48
CA GLN A 17 -8.33 14.74 -2.87
C GLN A 17 -7.92 16.23 -2.88
N ASP A 18 -8.64 17.09 -2.12
CA ASP A 18 -8.31 18.51 -1.93
C ASP A 18 -7.29 18.77 -0.80
N ALA A 19 -6.91 17.73 -0.04
CA ALA A 19 -5.93 17.88 1.04
C ALA A 19 -4.50 17.79 0.51
N GLU A 20 -3.70 18.78 0.84
CA GLU A 20 -2.28 18.88 0.52
C GLU A 20 -1.42 18.78 1.77
N LEU A 21 -0.32 18.05 1.69
CA LEU A 21 0.65 17.90 2.76
C LEU A 21 1.99 18.48 2.37
N TYR A 22 2.54 19.30 3.25
CA TYR A 22 3.82 19.93 3.11
C TYR A 22 4.74 19.56 4.27
N HIS A 23 6.02 19.41 3.98
CA HIS A 23 7.08 19.25 4.98
C HIS A 23 7.73 20.61 5.27
N TYR A 24 7.82 20.99 6.56
CA TYR A 24 8.46 22.20 7.01
C TYR A 24 9.91 21.93 7.44
N GLN A 25 10.88 22.55 6.78
CA GLN A 25 12.29 22.15 6.86
C GLN A 25 13.16 22.99 7.81
N LYS A 26 12.62 24.02 8.47
CA LYS A 26 13.44 25.01 9.19
C LYS A 26 13.18 25.13 10.70
N PHE A 27 12.39 24.26 11.30
CA PHE A 27 12.13 24.33 12.74
C PHE A 27 12.84 23.18 13.45
N THR A 28 12.21 22.05 13.55
CA THR A 28 12.77 20.79 14.03
C THR A 28 12.40 19.68 13.06
N THR A 29 12.85 18.47 13.30
CA THR A 29 12.46 17.31 12.48
C THR A 29 11.00 16.91 12.69
N GLY A 30 10.38 16.31 11.68
CA GLY A 30 9.02 15.76 11.77
C GLY A 30 7.90 16.80 11.80
N VAL A 31 8.09 17.97 11.19
CA VAL A 31 7.04 19.02 11.13
C VAL A 31 6.36 19.02 9.78
N PHE A 32 5.04 18.87 9.80
CA PHE A 32 4.21 18.85 8.60
C PHE A 32 3.10 19.89 8.68
N VAL A 33 2.76 20.44 7.52
CA VAL A 33 1.65 21.36 7.33
C VAL A 33 0.64 20.72 6.40
N LEU A 34 -0.61 20.61 6.87
CA LEU A 34 -1.73 20.10 6.12
C LEU A 34 -2.69 21.24 5.80
N ARG A 35 -3.16 21.30 4.55
CA ARG A 35 -4.18 22.25 4.07
C ARG A 35 -5.26 21.48 3.33
N SER A 36 -6.54 21.83 3.52
CA SER A 36 -7.65 21.17 2.85
C SER A 36 -8.92 22.03 2.90
N GLU A 37 -9.70 22.03 1.85
CA GLU A 37 -11.00 22.70 1.79
C GLU A 37 -12.07 21.96 2.57
N THR A 38 -11.92 20.63 2.79
CA THR A 38 -12.92 19.81 3.47
C THR A 38 -12.35 19.09 4.70
N ALA A 39 -13.16 19.01 5.76
CA ALA A 39 -12.80 18.26 6.97
C ALA A 39 -12.52 16.76 6.66
N LYS A 40 -13.27 16.19 5.72
CA LYS A 40 -13.14 14.77 5.35
C LYS A 40 -11.77 14.48 4.72
N SER A 41 -11.33 15.30 3.78
CA SER A 41 -10.02 15.17 3.16
C SER A 41 -8.88 15.47 4.12
N ALA A 42 -9.06 16.51 4.98
CA ALA A 42 -8.10 16.80 6.05
C ALA A 42 -7.90 15.60 6.98
N ALA A 43 -9.00 14.98 7.44
CA ALA A 43 -8.94 13.79 8.29
C ALA A 43 -8.26 12.61 7.57
N LYS A 44 -8.59 12.33 6.31
CA LYS A 44 -7.95 11.27 5.51
C LYS A 44 -6.43 11.48 5.39
N MET A 45 -6.00 12.70 5.07
CA MET A 45 -4.58 13.02 4.98
C MET A 45 -3.89 12.89 6.33
N PHE A 46 -4.53 13.32 7.41
CA PHE A 46 -4.00 13.21 8.75
C PHE A 46 -3.81 11.73 9.18
N TYR A 47 -4.82 10.88 8.97
CA TYR A 47 -4.68 9.44 9.25
C TYR A 47 -3.58 8.80 8.41
N ARG A 48 -3.49 9.14 7.12
CA ARG A 48 -2.40 8.67 6.25
C ARG A 48 -1.03 9.07 6.80
N LEU A 49 -0.91 10.30 7.30
CA LEU A 49 0.33 10.78 7.89
C LEU A 49 0.68 10.01 9.17
N LEU A 50 -0.31 9.73 10.04
CA LEU A 50 -0.12 8.90 11.24
C LEU A 50 0.30 7.47 10.90
N ASP A 51 -0.35 6.85 9.91
CA ASP A 51 -0.01 5.49 9.47
C ASP A 51 1.43 5.38 8.93
N CYS A 52 1.97 6.47 8.37
CA CYS A 52 3.35 6.53 7.89
C CYS A 52 4.38 6.79 9.00
N ALA A 53 3.96 7.34 10.14
CA ALA A 53 4.83 7.74 11.22
C ALA A 53 5.47 6.53 11.92
N VAL A 54 6.64 6.75 12.49
CA VAL A 54 7.30 5.77 13.34
C VAL A 54 6.72 5.89 14.76
N THR A 55 6.25 4.78 15.30
CA THR A 55 5.80 4.71 16.69
C THR A 55 7.01 4.47 17.58
N PRO A 56 7.27 5.32 18.59
CA PRO A 56 8.37 5.10 19.53
C PRO A 56 8.22 3.76 20.29
N GLU A 57 9.34 3.18 20.69
CA GLU A 57 9.34 1.93 21.44
C GLU A 57 8.58 2.08 22.76
N GLY A 58 7.68 1.13 23.02
CA GLY A 58 6.83 1.14 24.21
C GLY A 58 5.54 1.97 24.11
N GLU A 59 5.38 2.78 23.05
CA GLU A 59 4.18 3.56 22.85
C GLU A 59 3.13 2.79 22.00
N PRO A 60 1.83 2.94 22.27
CA PRO A 60 0.78 2.27 21.49
C PRO A 60 0.54 2.92 20.12
N GLU A 61 0.94 4.18 19.95
CA GLU A 61 0.70 4.99 18.75
C GLU A 61 1.79 6.07 18.56
N PRO A 62 1.92 6.67 17.37
CA PRO A 62 2.84 7.78 17.16
C PRO A 62 2.54 8.95 18.07
N LEU A 63 3.58 9.56 18.65
CA LEU A 63 3.45 10.75 19.47
C LEU A 63 3.51 12.01 18.59
N PHE A 64 2.60 12.97 18.83
CA PHE A 64 2.59 14.23 18.07
C PHE A 64 1.93 15.37 18.85
N ASN A 65 2.23 16.60 18.45
CA ASN A 65 1.46 17.78 18.76
C ASN A 65 0.69 18.23 17.52
N LEU A 66 -0.58 18.59 17.68
CA LEU A 66 -1.47 19.03 16.61
C LEU A 66 -2.01 20.43 16.91
N PHE A 67 -1.82 21.33 15.94
CA PHE A 67 -2.47 22.63 15.89
C PHE A 67 -3.39 22.64 14.69
N SER A 68 -4.67 22.89 14.86
CA SER A 68 -5.62 22.90 13.77
C SER A 68 -6.59 24.06 13.90
N TRP A 69 -6.85 24.76 12.80
CA TRP A 69 -7.79 25.88 12.73
C TRP A 69 -8.38 26.01 11.34
N TRP A 70 -9.44 26.80 11.24
CA TRP A 70 -10.07 27.17 9.98
C TRP A 70 -9.73 28.62 9.66
N ALA A 71 -9.24 28.89 8.44
CA ALA A 71 -8.97 30.22 7.96
C ALA A 71 -9.02 30.26 6.42
N ASP A 72 -9.49 31.37 5.87
CA ASP A 72 -9.51 31.63 4.43
C ASP A 72 -10.15 30.53 3.57
N GLY A 73 -11.20 29.88 4.10
CA GLY A 73 -11.91 28.84 3.36
C GLY A 73 -11.27 27.45 3.42
N GLU A 74 -10.26 27.23 4.26
CA GLU A 74 -9.59 25.94 4.38
C GLU A 74 -9.29 25.54 5.83
N TYR A 75 -9.22 24.23 6.08
CA TYR A 75 -8.62 23.64 7.26
C TYR A 75 -7.12 23.71 7.15
N ARG A 76 -6.46 24.21 8.18
CA ARG A 76 -5.01 24.27 8.30
C ARG A 76 -4.57 23.54 9.54
N SER A 77 -3.58 22.67 9.42
CA SER A 77 -3.02 21.97 10.57
C SER A 77 -1.51 21.96 10.51
N ILE A 78 -0.88 22.11 11.67
CA ILE A 78 0.55 21.87 11.86
C ILE A 78 0.67 20.65 12.77
N ILE A 79 1.41 19.66 12.31
CA ILE A 79 1.66 18.41 13.02
C ILE A 79 3.16 18.35 13.32
N VAL A 80 3.52 18.20 14.58
CA VAL A 80 4.91 18.03 15.03
C VAL A 80 5.04 16.66 15.65
N PHE A 81 5.73 15.74 14.98
CA PHE A 81 5.97 14.40 15.49
C PHE A 81 7.03 14.38 16.58
N ARG A 82 6.82 13.49 17.54
CA ARG A 82 7.66 13.39 18.73
C ARG A 82 8.12 11.95 18.96
N ARG A 83 9.30 11.79 19.56
CA ARG A 83 9.80 10.50 20.01
C ARG A 83 9.64 10.29 21.52
N SER A 84 9.44 11.39 22.28
CA SER A 84 9.22 11.33 23.73
C SER A 84 8.32 12.49 24.21
N HIS A 85 7.66 12.30 25.35
CA HIS A 85 6.86 13.35 25.99
C HIS A 85 7.73 14.41 26.66
N ARG A 86 8.91 14.04 27.14
CA ARG A 86 9.76 14.89 27.97
C ARG A 86 11.22 14.71 27.61
N SER A 87 12.03 15.76 27.82
CA SER A 87 13.47 15.70 27.68
C SER A 87 14.11 15.00 28.88
N HIS A 88 15.36 14.63 28.75
CA HIS A 88 16.13 14.02 29.84
C HIS A 88 16.23 14.93 31.08
N HIS A 89 16.21 16.26 30.91
CA HIS A 89 16.22 17.23 32.00
C HIS A 89 15.08 17.02 33.00
N TYR A 90 13.92 16.56 32.53
CA TYR A 90 12.79 16.29 33.43
C TYR A 90 13.06 15.11 34.37
N TYR A 91 13.87 14.17 33.96
CA TYR A 91 14.21 12.96 34.71
C TYR A 91 15.54 13.06 35.44
N SER A 92 16.31 14.12 35.19
CA SER A 92 17.58 14.38 35.85
C SER A 92 17.40 14.76 37.32
N GLU A 93 18.45 14.63 38.09
CA GLU A 93 18.49 15.07 39.51
C GLU A 93 19.46 16.23 39.67
N GLY A 94 19.27 17.04 40.74
CA GLY A 94 20.16 18.15 41.07
C GLY A 94 20.06 19.34 40.16
N PRO A 95 21.19 20.02 39.82
CA PRO A 95 21.16 21.30 39.10
C PRO A 95 20.66 21.19 37.64
N ASP A 96 20.73 20.00 37.02
CA ASP A 96 20.31 19.75 35.66
C ASP A 96 18.80 19.42 35.54
N HIS A 97 18.14 19.28 36.69
CA HIS A 97 16.70 19.05 36.72
C HIS A 97 15.93 20.28 36.26
N LEU A 98 14.95 20.07 35.36
CA LEU A 98 13.99 21.06 34.92
C LEU A 98 12.59 20.46 34.86
N THR A 99 11.65 21.12 35.51
CA THR A 99 10.22 20.71 35.51
C THR A 99 9.54 21.02 34.17
N MET A 100 10.15 21.87 33.37
CA MET A 100 9.68 22.23 32.05
C MET A 100 9.69 20.99 31.12
N SER A 101 8.61 20.79 30.39
CA SER A 101 8.46 19.72 29.43
C SER A 101 7.87 20.30 28.15
N PRO A 102 8.58 20.26 27.01
CA PRO A 102 8.08 20.82 25.76
C PRO A 102 6.73 20.17 25.38
N GLY A 103 5.64 20.90 25.59
CA GLY A 103 4.29 20.49 25.24
C GLY A 103 3.79 21.17 23.97
N CYS A 104 2.48 21.20 23.79
CA CYS A 104 1.90 21.80 22.59
C CYS A 104 2.14 23.33 22.54
N ALA A 105 2.01 24.02 23.68
CA ALA A 105 2.25 25.46 23.75
C ALA A 105 3.71 25.83 23.45
N ASP A 106 4.62 25.03 23.99
CA ASP A 106 6.06 25.21 23.81
C ASP A 106 6.47 25.02 22.36
N MET A 107 5.93 24.00 21.70
CA MET A 107 6.13 23.76 20.27
C MET A 107 5.51 24.86 19.39
N ALA A 108 4.54 25.62 19.91
CA ALA A 108 4.00 26.82 19.26
C ALA A 108 4.83 28.09 19.56
N GLY A 109 5.90 28.00 20.35
CA GLY A 109 6.81 29.10 20.69
C GLY A 109 6.44 29.81 22.00
N LEU A 110 5.53 29.27 22.80
CA LEU A 110 5.19 29.77 24.14
C LEU A 110 5.71 28.80 25.20
N PHE A 111 6.93 28.99 25.64
CA PHE A 111 7.53 28.15 26.67
C PHE A 111 7.03 28.49 28.06
N ILE A 112 6.57 27.50 28.79
CA ILE A 112 6.04 27.63 30.14
C ILE A 112 7.05 27.05 31.12
N VAL A 113 7.62 27.90 31.98
CA VAL A 113 8.51 27.51 33.08
C VAL A 113 7.71 27.50 34.38
N PRO A 114 7.30 26.33 34.89
CA PRO A 114 6.38 26.25 36.02
C PRO A 114 7.03 26.58 37.37
N VAL A 115 8.33 26.52 37.45
CA VAL A 115 9.09 26.78 38.70
C VAL A 115 9.91 28.05 38.52
N PRO A 116 9.65 29.12 39.33
CA PRO A 116 10.35 30.40 39.18
C PRO A 116 11.87 30.30 39.31
N GLU A 117 12.38 29.40 40.13
CA GLU A 117 13.81 29.18 40.38
C GLU A 117 14.54 28.57 39.16
N GLU A 118 13.78 28.00 38.25
CA GLU A 118 14.34 27.43 37.00
C GLU A 118 14.45 28.49 35.89
N TYR A 119 13.74 29.66 36.02
CA TYR A 119 13.70 30.66 34.96
C TYR A 119 15.07 31.16 34.55
N ASP A 120 15.96 31.38 35.49
CA ASP A 120 17.32 31.88 35.20
C ASP A 120 18.24 30.83 34.54
N LYS A 121 17.81 29.56 34.53
CA LYS A 121 18.52 28.47 33.84
C LYS A 121 18.15 28.36 32.38
N ILE A 122 17.02 28.93 31.96
CA ILE A 122 16.48 28.77 30.61
C ILE A 122 17.21 29.68 29.64
N THR A 123 17.84 29.08 28.64
CA THR A 123 18.47 29.79 27.51
C THR A 123 17.85 29.34 26.19
N SER A 124 18.06 30.11 25.12
CA SER A 124 17.59 29.73 23.78
C SER A 124 18.23 28.45 23.28
N GLU A 125 19.47 28.20 23.65
CA GLU A 125 20.23 26.98 23.32
C GLU A 125 19.64 25.78 24.03
N LEU A 126 19.33 25.89 25.31
CA LEU A 126 18.70 24.83 26.10
C LEU A 126 17.30 24.52 25.59
N LEU A 127 16.49 25.53 25.25
CA LEU A 127 15.17 25.31 24.65
C LEU A 127 15.27 24.59 23.31
N SER A 128 16.24 24.96 22.47
CA SER A 128 16.48 24.28 21.18
C SER A 128 16.87 22.83 21.37
N GLU A 129 17.79 22.53 22.31
CA GLU A 129 18.18 21.18 22.67
C GLU A 129 17.00 20.34 23.13
N MET A 130 16.19 20.87 24.05
CA MET A 130 15.00 20.16 24.55
C MET A 130 13.98 19.88 23.45
N VAL A 131 13.74 20.83 22.54
CA VAL A 131 12.83 20.64 21.40
C VAL A 131 13.37 19.60 20.44
N GLU A 132 14.66 19.64 20.11
CA GLU A 132 15.29 18.64 19.24
C GLU A 132 15.25 17.24 19.87
N GLU A 133 15.53 17.15 21.18
CA GLU A 133 15.53 15.88 21.89
C GLU A 133 14.17 15.20 21.87
N VAL A 134 13.06 15.94 22.06
CA VAL A 134 11.71 15.35 22.09
C VAL A 134 11.11 15.16 20.69
N SER A 135 11.69 15.73 19.67
CA SER A 135 11.25 15.58 18.27
C SER A 135 11.74 14.26 17.69
N VAL A 136 11.09 13.78 16.63
CA VAL A 136 11.52 12.56 15.92
C VAL A 136 12.92 12.73 15.35
N SER A 137 13.67 11.64 15.20
CA SER A 137 15.01 11.65 14.59
C SER A 137 14.93 11.97 13.09
N LYS A 138 16.06 12.38 12.50
CA LYS A 138 16.17 12.55 11.04
C LYS A 138 15.96 11.24 10.29
N GLU A 139 16.35 10.13 10.90
CA GLU A 139 16.17 8.79 10.38
C GLU A 139 14.68 8.47 10.31
N ASP A 140 13.92 8.69 11.38
CA ASP A 140 12.48 8.46 11.45
C ASP A 140 11.70 9.39 10.50
N GLU A 141 12.10 10.67 10.43
CA GLU A 141 11.55 11.62 9.45
C GLU A 141 11.79 11.15 8.01
N THR A 142 12.98 10.63 7.72
CA THR A 142 13.32 10.10 6.39
C THR A 142 12.47 8.87 6.06
N VAL A 143 12.27 7.97 7.02
CA VAL A 143 11.39 6.81 6.89
C VAL A 143 9.96 7.25 6.62
N LEU A 144 9.45 8.20 7.38
CA LEU A 144 8.10 8.76 7.23
C LEU A 144 7.91 9.39 5.84
N LEU A 145 8.83 10.25 5.40
CA LEU A 145 8.79 10.87 4.07
C LEU A 145 8.85 9.82 2.96
N LYS A 146 9.71 8.81 3.09
CA LYS A 146 9.80 7.69 2.14
C LYS A 146 8.49 6.93 2.06
N ARG A 147 7.84 6.66 3.20
CA ARG A 147 6.54 5.99 3.23
C ARG A 147 5.44 6.84 2.60
N LEU A 148 5.41 8.14 2.84
CA LEU A 148 4.43 9.08 2.26
C LEU A 148 4.55 9.22 0.74
N THR A 149 5.76 9.13 0.20
CA THR A 149 6.05 9.43 -1.23
C THR A 149 6.30 8.20 -2.08
N ARG A 150 6.41 7.01 -1.49
CA ARG A 150 6.58 5.79 -2.26
C ARG A 150 5.33 5.48 -3.09
N GLY A 151 5.56 5.19 -4.37
CA GLY A 151 4.50 4.76 -5.29
C GLY A 151 4.39 3.25 -5.35
N GLN A 152 3.30 2.77 -5.92
CA GLN A 152 3.10 1.38 -6.27
C GLN A 152 2.61 1.24 -7.71
N LYS A 153 2.90 0.11 -8.36
CA LYS A 153 2.35 -0.21 -9.67
C LYS A 153 0.89 -0.62 -9.53
N THR A 154 0.07 -0.30 -10.53
CA THR A 154 -1.29 -0.80 -10.62
C THR A 154 -1.33 -2.15 -11.32
N ILE A 155 -2.31 -2.97 -10.91
CA ILE A 155 -2.62 -4.26 -11.49
C ILE A 155 -4.14 -4.33 -11.79
N ASN A 156 -4.49 -4.98 -12.88
CA ASN A 156 -5.87 -5.27 -13.27
C ASN A 156 -6.20 -6.71 -12.87
N VAL A 157 -7.14 -6.87 -11.96
CA VAL A 157 -7.55 -8.18 -11.44
C VAL A 157 -8.94 -8.51 -11.97
N GLY A 158 -9.08 -9.56 -12.77
CA GLY A 158 -10.37 -10.09 -13.23
C GLY A 158 -11.08 -10.80 -12.08
N ILE A 159 -12.25 -10.30 -11.68
CA ILE A 159 -12.97 -10.80 -10.49
C ILE A 159 -14.05 -11.81 -10.88
N MET A 160 -14.94 -11.44 -11.79
CA MET A 160 -16.06 -12.30 -12.19
C MET A 160 -16.50 -12.01 -13.62
N SER A 161 -17.18 -13.01 -14.22
CA SER A 161 -17.81 -12.86 -15.52
C SER A 161 -19.24 -13.39 -15.45
N ALA A 162 -20.22 -12.56 -15.84
CA ALA A 162 -21.64 -12.87 -15.77
C ALA A 162 -22.44 -12.09 -16.83
N GLU A 163 -23.70 -12.47 -17.09
CA GLU A 163 -24.62 -11.69 -17.93
C GLU A 163 -25.12 -10.42 -17.22
N GLU A 164 -25.07 -10.45 -15.90
CA GLU A 164 -25.49 -9.37 -15.02
C GLU A 164 -24.46 -9.23 -13.89
N ILE A 165 -24.05 -7.99 -13.57
CA ILE A 165 -23.18 -7.66 -12.45
C ILE A 165 -23.89 -6.70 -11.51
N ILE A 166 -24.04 -7.09 -10.26
CA ILE A 166 -24.63 -6.28 -9.19
C ILE A 166 -23.49 -5.71 -8.34
N PHE A 167 -23.51 -4.41 -8.10
CA PHE A 167 -22.41 -3.73 -7.38
C PHE A 167 -22.89 -2.49 -6.63
N GLU A 168 -22.06 -2.01 -5.71
CA GLU A 168 -22.24 -0.74 -4.99
C GLU A 168 -20.96 0.08 -5.08
N ILE A 169 -21.09 1.40 -5.23
CA ILE A 169 -19.98 2.35 -5.14
C ILE A 169 -20.12 3.09 -3.80
N LEU A 170 -19.17 2.86 -2.90
CA LEU A 170 -19.30 3.31 -1.51
C LEU A 170 -19.14 4.82 -1.33
N SER A 171 -18.49 5.50 -2.29
CA SER A 171 -18.22 6.94 -2.19
C SER A 171 -19.44 7.84 -2.42
N ASP A 172 -20.45 7.37 -3.16
CA ASP A 172 -21.61 8.18 -3.55
C ASP A 172 -22.91 7.88 -2.78
N GLY A 173 -22.92 6.76 -2.05
CA GLY A 173 -24.07 6.38 -1.21
C GLY A 173 -25.36 6.05 -1.97
N ALA A 174 -25.31 5.87 -3.31
CA ALA A 174 -26.47 5.61 -4.13
C ALA A 174 -27.02 4.16 -4.02
N GLY A 175 -26.37 3.30 -3.24
CA GLY A 175 -26.79 1.94 -2.96
C GLY A 175 -26.48 0.95 -4.10
N VAL A 176 -27.25 -0.14 -4.14
CA VAL A 176 -27.06 -1.26 -5.08
C VAL A 176 -27.40 -0.85 -6.51
N ARG A 177 -26.51 -1.19 -7.44
CA ARG A 177 -26.60 -0.93 -8.88
C ARG A 177 -26.48 -2.23 -9.65
N LYS A 178 -26.94 -2.18 -10.89
CA LYS A 178 -26.93 -3.31 -11.79
C LYS A 178 -26.48 -2.91 -13.19
N ALA A 179 -25.51 -3.65 -13.73
CA ALA A 179 -25.15 -3.62 -15.14
C ALA A 179 -25.58 -4.93 -15.80
N VAL A 180 -26.16 -4.88 -17.00
CA VAL A 180 -26.70 -6.02 -17.74
C VAL A 180 -26.12 -6.07 -19.14
N MET A 181 -25.77 -7.26 -19.61
CA MET A 181 -25.37 -7.50 -20.98
C MET A 181 -26.56 -7.35 -21.93
N ARG A 182 -26.48 -6.42 -22.89
CA ARG A 182 -27.52 -6.21 -23.89
C ARG A 182 -26.94 -5.82 -25.27
N GLU A 183 -27.29 -6.56 -26.31
CA GLU A 183 -26.88 -6.26 -27.70
C GLU A 183 -25.38 -6.05 -27.90
N GLY A 184 -24.55 -6.79 -27.16
CA GLY A 184 -23.09 -6.66 -27.23
C GLY A 184 -22.52 -5.48 -26.44
N LYS A 185 -23.35 -4.77 -25.66
CA LYS A 185 -22.98 -3.60 -24.83
C LYS A 185 -23.40 -3.78 -23.38
N ILE A 186 -23.03 -2.86 -22.54
CA ILE A 186 -23.41 -2.77 -21.12
C ILE A 186 -24.61 -1.84 -21.00
N GLU A 187 -25.77 -2.37 -20.63
CA GLU A 187 -26.91 -1.55 -20.23
C GLU A 187 -26.75 -1.15 -18.75
N TYR A 188 -26.67 0.14 -18.50
CA TYR A 188 -26.55 0.71 -17.15
C TYR A 188 -27.27 2.05 -17.10
N ASP A 189 -28.10 2.26 -16.08
CA ASP A 189 -28.89 3.49 -15.87
C ASP A 189 -29.64 3.96 -17.12
N GLY A 190 -30.25 3.02 -17.86
CA GLY A 190 -31.04 3.26 -19.06
C GLY A 190 -30.25 3.63 -20.33
N ALA A 191 -28.92 3.54 -20.32
CA ALA A 191 -28.05 3.80 -21.47
C ALA A 191 -27.16 2.59 -21.79
N LEU A 192 -26.62 2.56 -23.03
CA LEU A 192 -25.72 1.50 -23.50
C LEU A 192 -24.27 2.02 -23.55
N TYR A 193 -23.34 1.28 -22.98
CA TYR A 193 -21.93 1.60 -22.87
C TYR A 193 -21.05 0.49 -23.43
N ASP A 194 -19.89 0.82 -23.96
CA ASP A 194 -18.87 -0.14 -24.35
C ASP A 194 -18.03 -0.58 -23.14
N GLU A 195 -17.81 0.33 -22.20
CA GLU A 195 -17.19 0.06 -20.90
C GLU A 195 -17.74 1.00 -19.81
N LEU A 196 -17.70 0.56 -18.56
CA LEU A 196 -17.98 1.39 -17.39
C LEU A 196 -16.74 1.46 -16.51
N TYR A 197 -16.53 2.63 -15.90
CA TYR A 197 -15.42 2.86 -14.99
C TYR A 197 -15.88 3.67 -13.78
N PHE A 198 -15.63 3.14 -12.58
CA PHE A 198 -16.00 3.76 -11.32
C PHE A 198 -14.81 3.88 -10.39
N GLY A 199 -14.59 5.07 -9.84
CA GLY A 199 -13.52 5.35 -8.93
C GLY A 199 -12.21 5.76 -9.59
N SER A 200 -11.17 5.89 -8.79
CA SER A 200 -9.80 6.13 -9.22
C SER A 200 -8.95 4.98 -8.76
N PRO A 201 -8.02 4.46 -9.57
CA PRO A 201 -6.98 3.60 -9.04
C PRO A 201 -6.23 4.46 -8.03
N THR A 202 -6.55 4.26 -6.76
CA THR A 202 -5.89 5.01 -5.70
C THR A 202 -4.46 4.54 -5.68
N LEU A 203 -3.57 5.29 -6.28
CA LEU A 203 -2.12 5.14 -6.15
C LEU A 203 -1.71 5.60 -4.74
N SER A 204 -2.54 5.28 -3.76
CA SER A 204 -2.28 5.60 -2.37
C SER A 204 -1.01 4.89 -1.94
N THR A 205 -0.15 5.59 -1.31
CA THR A 205 1.09 5.09 -0.74
C THR A 205 0.87 4.29 0.53
N MET A 206 -0.36 4.29 1.06
CA MET A 206 -0.78 3.53 2.24
C MET A 206 -2.18 2.97 1.99
N PHE A 207 -2.36 1.76 2.35
CA PHE A 207 -3.49 0.85 2.28
C PHE A 207 -4.83 1.46 1.87
N ALA A 208 -5.30 1.05 0.71
CA ALA A 208 -6.56 1.52 0.15
C ALA A 208 -7.75 1.19 1.05
N GLU A 209 -8.66 2.17 1.18
CA GLU A 209 -9.96 1.98 1.81
C GLU A 209 -10.93 1.28 0.84
N PRO A 210 -11.97 0.60 1.36
CA PRO A 210 -13.04 0.06 0.53
C PRO A 210 -13.67 1.14 -0.35
N SER A 211 -13.82 0.85 -1.63
CA SER A 211 -14.40 1.78 -2.62
C SER A 211 -15.64 1.22 -3.29
N PHE A 212 -15.75 -0.08 -3.45
CA PHE A 212 -16.92 -0.72 -4.03
C PHE A 212 -17.16 -2.14 -3.48
N VAL A 213 -18.37 -2.64 -3.68
CA VAL A 213 -18.78 -4.02 -3.37
C VAL A 213 -19.24 -4.68 -4.67
N LEU A 214 -18.84 -5.93 -4.91
CA LEU A 214 -19.43 -6.81 -5.90
C LEU A 214 -20.29 -7.86 -5.18
N HIS A 215 -21.50 -8.05 -5.65
CA HIS A 215 -22.43 -9.04 -5.11
C HIS A 215 -22.29 -10.37 -5.86
N ASP A 216 -22.60 -11.46 -5.16
CA ASP A 216 -22.64 -12.82 -5.72
C ASP A 216 -21.36 -13.27 -6.44
N VAL A 217 -20.20 -12.81 -5.98
CA VAL A 217 -18.91 -13.26 -6.51
C VAL A 217 -18.76 -14.75 -6.20
N THR A 218 -18.54 -15.56 -7.24
CA THR A 218 -18.29 -16.99 -7.07
C THR A 218 -16.84 -17.22 -6.70
N ILE A 219 -16.59 -17.89 -5.60
CA ILE A 219 -15.26 -18.28 -5.12
C ILE A 219 -15.12 -19.80 -5.10
N GLY A 220 -13.89 -20.30 -5.33
CA GLY A 220 -13.61 -21.73 -5.39
C GLY A 220 -14.23 -22.40 -6.61
N LEU A 221 -14.06 -21.81 -7.79
CA LEU A 221 -14.57 -22.33 -9.05
C LEU A 221 -14.12 -23.77 -9.28
N GLY A 222 -15.09 -24.67 -9.44
CA GLY A 222 -14.84 -26.11 -9.67
C GLY A 222 -14.48 -26.92 -8.43
N PHE A 223 -14.41 -26.33 -7.24
CA PHE A 223 -14.17 -27.03 -5.99
C PHE A 223 -15.46 -27.37 -5.25
N HIS A 224 -15.44 -28.40 -4.40
CA HIS A 224 -16.60 -28.82 -3.58
C HIS A 224 -17.07 -27.75 -2.59
N TRP A 225 -16.27 -26.75 -2.29
CA TRP A 225 -16.58 -25.61 -1.41
C TRP A 225 -16.98 -24.35 -2.18
N GLN A 226 -17.22 -24.46 -3.50
CA GLN A 226 -17.69 -23.32 -4.31
C GLN A 226 -18.93 -22.69 -3.69
N ARG A 227 -18.92 -21.38 -3.56
CA ARG A 227 -20.04 -20.59 -3.06
C ARG A 227 -20.02 -19.18 -3.63
N LYS A 228 -21.14 -18.48 -3.45
CA LYS A 228 -21.24 -17.04 -3.75
C LYS A 228 -21.13 -16.24 -2.48
N GLU A 229 -20.44 -15.12 -2.55
CA GLU A 229 -20.36 -14.16 -1.45
C GLU A 229 -20.24 -12.73 -1.99
N ASN A 230 -20.67 -11.75 -1.19
CA ASN A 230 -20.43 -10.35 -1.49
C ASN A 230 -19.02 -10.00 -1.07
N GLN A 231 -18.26 -9.37 -1.99
CA GLN A 231 -16.88 -9.02 -1.75
C GLN A 231 -16.67 -7.52 -1.86
N MET A 232 -15.88 -6.98 -0.95
CA MET A 232 -15.54 -5.58 -0.85
C MET A 232 -14.14 -5.34 -1.38
N PHE A 233 -13.98 -4.33 -2.21
CA PHE A 233 -12.73 -4.02 -2.91
C PHE A 233 -12.30 -2.58 -2.69
N ALA A 234 -11.00 -2.36 -2.77
CA ALA A 234 -10.40 -1.04 -2.89
C ALA A 234 -10.07 -0.72 -4.36
N GLY A 235 -9.70 0.53 -4.65
CA GLY A 235 -9.31 0.95 -5.99
C GLY A 235 -10.50 1.22 -6.90
N ALA A 236 -10.35 0.99 -8.21
CA ALA A 236 -11.39 1.25 -9.19
C ALA A 236 -12.04 -0.04 -9.71
N LEU A 237 -13.33 0.07 -10.05
CA LEU A 237 -14.08 -0.96 -10.76
C LEU A 237 -14.17 -0.59 -12.24
N LYS A 238 -13.75 -1.50 -13.12
CA LYS A 238 -13.98 -1.44 -14.56
C LYS A 238 -14.86 -2.61 -14.95
N ILE A 239 -15.90 -2.35 -15.77
CA ILE A 239 -16.75 -3.40 -16.36
C ILE A 239 -16.64 -3.30 -17.89
N ILE A 240 -16.36 -4.41 -18.54
CA ILE A 240 -16.24 -4.52 -20.00
C ILE A 240 -17.08 -5.70 -20.51
N VAL A 241 -17.30 -5.73 -21.83
CA VAL A 241 -17.91 -6.87 -22.50
C VAL A 241 -16.85 -7.79 -23.10
N SER A 242 -16.96 -9.07 -22.87
CA SER A 242 -16.14 -10.09 -23.51
C SER A 242 -16.87 -11.42 -23.67
N LYS A 243 -16.75 -12.03 -24.85
CA LYS A 243 -17.37 -13.33 -25.19
C LYS A 243 -18.85 -13.43 -24.80
N GLY A 244 -19.61 -12.32 -25.00
CA GLY A 244 -21.04 -12.26 -24.69
C GLY A 244 -21.40 -12.15 -23.21
N LYS A 245 -20.45 -11.81 -22.34
CA LYS A 245 -20.66 -11.58 -20.91
C LYS A 245 -20.01 -10.28 -20.47
N LEU A 246 -20.48 -9.76 -19.35
CA LEU A 246 -19.79 -8.70 -18.62
C LEU A 246 -18.63 -9.29 -17.83
N VAL A 247 -17.52 -8.56 -17.76
CA VAL A 247 -16.35 -8.90 -16.94
C VAL A 247 -16.08 -7.74 -15.99
N ALA A 248 -16.11 -8.01 -14.69
CA ALA A 248 -15.70 -7.06 -13.65
C ALA A 248 -14.20 -7.18 -13.41
N ILE A 249 -13.50 -6.05 -13.49
CA ILE A 249 -12.06 -5.93 -13.29
C ILE A 249 -11.83 -4.91 -12.17
N ASN A 250 -11.08 -5.31 -11.15
CA ASN A 250 -10.58 -4.40 -10.12
C ASN A 250 -9.23 -3.84 -10.52
N ILE A 251 -9.09 -2.52 -10.54
CA ILE A 251 -7.82 -1.83 -10.79
C ILE A 251 -7.31 -1.32 -9.45
N ILE A 252 -6.17 -1.88 -9.00
CA ILE A 252 -5.66 -1.67 -7.65
C ILE A 252 -4.13 -1.58 -7.65
N GLY A 253 -3.54 -1.00 -6.60
CA GLY A 253 -2.10 -1.03 -6.41
C GLY A 253 -1.61 -2.43 -6.00
N VAL A 254 -0.41 -2.81 -6.43
CA VAL A 254 0.18 -4.13 -6.14
C VAL A 254 0.29 -4.39 -4.64
N GLU A 255 0.66 -3.40 -3.84
CA GLU A 255 0.79 -3.60 -2.39
C GLU A 255 -0.57 -3.79 -1.71
N ASP A 256 -1.61 -3.09 -2.18
CA ASP A 256 -2.99 -3.28 -1.70
C ASP A 256 -3.57 -4.63 -2.17
N TYR A 257 -3.23 -5.08 -3.38
CA TYR A 257 -3.54 -6.42 -3.86
C TYR A 257 -2.94 -7.50 -2.95
N LEU A 258 -1.67 -7.35 -2.57
CA LEU A 258 -0.97 -8.30 -1.69
C LEU A 258 -1.57 -8.38 -0.29
N LEU A 259 -2.19 -7.33 0.23
CA LEU A 259 -2.93 -7.41 1.50
C LEU A 259 -4.00 -8.49 1.46
N SER A 260 -4.75 -8.55 0.36
CA SER A 260 -5.78 -9.56 0.16
C SER A 260 -5.17 -10.95 -0.05
N VAL A 261 -4.17 -11.06 -0.93
CA VAL A 261 -3.52 -12.34 -1.25
C VAL A 261 -2.98 -13.01 0.02
N ILE A 262 -2.19 -12.30 0.81
CA ILE A 262 -1.59 -12.85 2.03
C ILE A 262 -2.67 -13.28 3.03
N SER A 263 -3.72 -12.48 3.18
CA SER A 263 -4.83 -12.80 4.08
C SER A 263 -5.72 -13.93 3.58
N SER A 264 -5.75 -14.19 2.26
CA SER A 264 -6.60 -15.20 1.63
C SER A 264 -5.90 -16.55 1.47
N GLU A 265 -4.59 -16.56 1.26
CA GLU A 265 -3.79 -17.77 1.06
C GLU A 265 -3.22 -18.33 2.36
N MET A 266 -2.84 -17.44 3.29
CA MET A 266 -2.23 -17.81 4.57
C MET A 266 -3.04 -17.28 5.75
N SER A 267 -2.88 -17.92 6.90
CA SER A 267 -3.48 -17.39 8.13
C SER A 267 -2.81 -16.07 8.52
N ALA A 268 -3.59 -15.02 8.75
CA ALA A 268 -3.10 -13.74 9.27
C ALA A 268 -2.44 -13.87 10.67
N THR A 269 -2.60 -15.02 11.35
CA THR A 269 -1.97 -15.34 12.64
C THR A 269 -0.61 -16.02 12.52
N ALA A 270 -0.19 -16.40 11.28
CA ALA A 270 1.11 -17.02 11.03
C ALA A 270 2.27 -16.14 11.51
N ASP A 271 3.46 -16.71 11.63
CA ASP A 271 4.66 -16.00 12.04
C ASP A 271 4.95 -14.79 11.15
N GLU A 272 5.46 -13.70 11.72
CA GLU A 272 5.69 -12.45 10.99
C GLU A 272 6.75 -12.61 9.90
N GLU A 273 7.83 -13.33 10.15
CA GLU A 273 8.90 -13.55 9.18
C GLU A 273 8.43 -14.46 8.03
N PHE A 274 7.58 -15.45 8.33
CA PHE A 274 6.92 -16.26 7.32
C PHE A 274 6.03 -15.42 6.41
N LEU A 275 5.21 -14.53 6.98
CA LEU A 275 4.35 -13.63 6.21
C LEU A 275 5.17 -12.63 5.38
N LYS A 276 6.32 -12.14 5.87
CA LYS A 276 7.26 -11.31 5.10
C LYS A 276 7.83 -12.05 3.91
N ALA A 277 8.28 -13.29 4.10
CA ALA A 277 8.77 -14.13 3.01
C ALA A 277 7.68 -14.37 1.96
N HIS A 278 6.45 -14.70 2.40
CA HIS A 278 5.31 -14.89 1.52
C HIS A 278 4.98 -13.61 0.72
N ALA A 279 5.04 -12.42 1.36
CA ALA A 279 4.81 -11.14 0.69
C ALA A 279 5.84 -10.88 -0.42
N VAL A 280 7.11 -11.18 -0.18
CA VAL A 280 8.19 -11.01 -1.18
C VAL A 280 8.01 -11.98 -2.35
N ILE A 281 7.68 -13.24 -2.07
CA ILE A 281 7.44 -14.27 -3.11
C ILE A 281 6.22 -13.89 -3.96
N SER A 282 5.09 -13.57 -3.33
CA SER A 282 3.85 -13.20 -4.03
C SER A 282 4.01 -11.95 -4.86
N ARG A 283 4.76 -10.95 -4.36
CA ARG A 283 5.10 -9.74 -5.11
C ARG A 283 5.97 -10.05 -6.31
N SER A 284 6.98 -10.90 -6.14
CA SER A 284 7.88 -11.29 -7.24
C SER A 284 7.10 -11.95 -8.35
N TRP A 285 6.21 -12.89 -8.01
CA TRP A 285 5.36 -13.56 -8.97
C TRP A 285 4.46 -12.57 -9.73
N VAL A 286 3.68 -11.74 -9.05
CA VAL A 286 2.76 -10.81 -9.72
C VAL A 286 3.49 -9.78 -10.56
N MET A 287 4.66 -9.32 -10.12
CA MET A 287 5.49 -8.38 -10.88
C MET A 287 6.07 -9.03 -12.15
N ALA A 288 6.39 -10.32 -12.11
CA ALA A 288 6.81 -11.09 -13.29
C ALA A 288 5.67 -11.23 -14.31
N GLN A 289 4.42 -11.47 -13.85
CA GLN A 289 3.25 -11.50 -14.73
C GLN A 289 3.05 -10.14 -15.44
N LEU A 290 3.13 -9.02 -14.73
CA LEU A 290 3.03 -7.68 -15.32
C LEU A 290 4.12 -7.42 -16.37
N GLY A 291 5.34 -7.91 -16.16
CA GLY A 291 6.44 -7.80 -17.11
C GLY A 291 6.22 -8.62 -18.38
N SER A 292 5.67 -9.81 -18.26
CA SER A 292 5.34 -10.71 -19.38
C SER A 292 4.22 -10.16 -20.26
N PHE A 293 3.14 -9.68 -19.64
CA PHE A 293 2.00 -9.06 -20.34
C PHE A 293 2.42 -7.85 -21.19
N ARG A 294 3.27 -6.97 -20.67
CA ARG A 294 3.78 -5.81 -21.42
C ARG A 294 4.64 -6.23 -22.63
N ARG A 295 5.46 -7.28 -22.50
CA ARG A 295 6.28 -7.78 -23.62
C ARG A 295 5.44 -8.32 -24.76
N MET A 296 4.33 -9.01 -24.49
CA MET A 296 3.41 -9.52 -25.53
C MET A 296 2.68 -8.41 -26.29
N HIS A 297 2.35 -7.28 -25.64
CA HIS A 297 1.60 -6.19 -26.26
C HIS A 297 2.48 -5.10 -26.90
N THR A 298 3.78 -5.06 -26.59
CA THR A 298 4.70 -4.06 -27.15
C THR A 298 5.69 -4.59 -28.16
N ALA A 299 5.82 -5.91 -28.28
CA ALA A 299 6.74 -6.51 -29.24
C ALA A 299 6.03 -6.83 -30.56
N LYS A 300 6.29 -6.03 -31.59
CA LYS A 300 6.54 -6.60 -32.92
C LYS A 300 7.78 -7.50 -32.71
N VAL A 301 7.55 -8.81 -32.72
CA VAL A 301 8.62 -9.81 -32.59
C VAL A 301 9.61 -9.59 -33.72
N PRO A 302 10.90 -9.29 -33.46
CA PRO A 302 11.95 -9.62 -34.38
C PRO A 302 12.28 -11.11 -34.14
N ASP A 303 12.32 -11.89 -35.20
CA ASP A 303 12.78 -13.26 -35.22
C ASP A 303 14.15 -13.41 -34.51
N GLY A 304 14.16 -14.06 -33.34
CA GLY A 304 15.36 -14.29 -32.56
C GLY A 304 15.05 -15.11 -31.32
N ILE A 305 15.01 -16.41 -31.54
CA ILE A 305 14.71 -17.46 -30.57
C ILE A 305 15.64 -17.37 -29.37
N CYS A 306 15.12 -17.12 -28.17
CA CYS A 306 15.78 -17.51 -26.92
C CYS A 306 15.55 -19.01 -26.71
N ASN A 307 16.54 -19.82 -27.06
CA ASN A 307 16.55 -21.27 -26.83
C ASN A 307 16.79 -21.56 -25.34
N LEU A 308 15.69 -21.73 -24.58
CA LEU A 308 15.72 -22.18 -23.17
C LEU A 308 16.30 -23.59 -22.98
N PRO A 309 16.27 -24.52 -23.97
CA PRO A 309 16.91 -25.85 -23.84
C PRO A 309 18.41 -25.83 -23.64
N SER A 310 19.14 -24.82 -24.14
CA SER A 310 20.60 -24.76 -24.01
C SER A 310 21.07 -24.41 -22.59
N LEU A 311 20.28 -23.64 -21.83
CA LEU A 311 20.65 -23.27 -20.46
C LEU A 311 20.49 -24.44 -19.47
N ILE A 312 19.49 -25.31 -19.72
CA ILE A 312 19.24 -26.50 -18.89
C ILE A 312 20.35 -27.52 -19.13
N SER A 313 20.82 -27.70 -20.39
CA SER A 313 21.92 -28.61 -20.70
C SER A 313 23.26 -28.15 -20.12
N GLU A 314 23.52 -26.86 -19.98
CA GLU A 314 24.74 -26.34 -19.33
C GLU A 314 24.71 -26.47 -17.80
N LEU A 315 23.53 -26.43 -17.17
CA LEU A 315 23.38 -26.68 -15.73
C LEU A 315 23.54 -28.16 -15.40
N ASP A 316 22.97 -29.05 -16.20
CA ASP A 316 23.17 -30.52 -16.05
C ASP A 316 24.62 -30.95 -16.23
N ALA A 317 25.36 -30.31 -17.12
CA ALA A 317 26.79 -30.59 -17.33
C ALA A 317 27.69 -30.18 -16.14
N ARG A 318 27.26 -29.26 -15.29
CA ARG A 318 28.03 -28.82 -14.11
C ARG A 318 27.79 -29.68 -12.86
N PHE A 319 26.74 -30.48 -12.83
CA PHE A 319 26.41 -31.35 -11.68
C PHE A 319 26.76 -32.83 -11.87
N ASN A 320 27.15 -33.25 -13.06
CA ASN A 320 27.56 -34.65 -13.35
C ASN A 320 29.08 -34.79 -13.44
N THR A 321 29.77 -34.74 -12.30
CA THR A 321 31.12 -35.31 -12.15
C THR A 321 31.13 -36.19 -10.92
N SER A 322 30.72 -37.45 -11.09
CA SER A 322 31.33 -38.66 -10.54
C SER A 322 30.42 -39.89 -10.74
N GLY A 323 30.85 -40.77 -11.57
CA GLY A 323 30.88 -42.20 -11.54
C GLY A 323 29.64 -43.03 -11.26
N GLU A 324 29.41 -43.95 -12.19
CA GLU A 324 28.61 -45.18 -12.17
C GLU A 324 27.18 -45.06 -12.74
N ALA A 325 27.06 -45.71 -13.93
CA ALA A 325 25.79 -45.91 -14.62
C ALA A 325 24.85 -46.80 -13.82
N ALA A 326 23.79 -46.21 -13.28
CA ALA A 326 22.58 -46.90 -12.91
C ALA A 326 21.54 -46.65 -14.02
N GLU A 327 20.73 -47.66 -14.36
CA GLU A 327 19.66 -47.59 -15.32
C GLU A 327 18.83 -46.33 -15.10
N GLU A 328 18.77 -45.47 -16.14
CA GLU A 328 17.97 -44.24 -16.12
C GLU A 328 16.48 -44.62 -16.07
N ASP A 329 15.87 -44.48 -14.91
CA ASP A 329 14.45 -44.25 -14.83
C ASP A 329 14.16 -42.92 -15.54
N VAL A 330 13.61 -42.98 -16.74
CA VAL A 330 13.16 -41.79 -17.48
C VAL A 330 11.99 -41.23 -16.70
N LEU A 331 12.26 -40.24 -15.85
CA LEU A 331 11.22 -39.44 -15.23
C LEU A 331 10.61 -38.54 -16.30
N GLU A 332 9.42 -38.94 -16.77
CA GLU A 332 8.63 -38.14 -17.67
C GLU A 332 8.01 -36.97 -16.86
N TYR A 333 8.57 -35.78 -17.01
CA TYR A 333 8.01 -34.58 -16.42
C TYR A 333 6.92 -34.03 -17.35
N GLU A 334 5.67 -34.20 -16.98
CA GLU A 334 4.56 -33.49 -17.60
C GLU A 334 4.62 -32.03 -17.18
N LYS A 335 5.19 -31.18 -18.01
CA LYS A 335 5.19 -29.72 -17.81
C LYS A 335 3.78 -29.20 -18.10
N TRP A 336 3.09 -28.80 -17.05
CA TRP A 336 1.82 -28.06 -17.14
C TRP A 336 2.11 -26.61 -17.61
N TYR A 337 2.32 -26.42 -18.90
CA TYR A 337 2.69 -25.12 -19.46
C TYR A 337 1.52 -24.32 -20.01
N ASP A 338 0.33 -24.89 -20.08
CA ASP A 338 -0.84 -24.22 -20.62
C ASP A 338 -1.57 -23.42 -19.53
N LYS A 339 -0.85 -22.45 -18.97
CA LYS A 339 -1.51 -21.33 -18.32
C LYS A 339 -2.04 -20.46 -19.44
N GLU A 340 -3.36 -20.50 -19.71
CA GLU A 340 -4.00 -19.56 -20.61
C GLU A 340 -3.73 -18.14 -20.07
N ASP A 341 -2.88 -17.40 -20.76
CA ASP A 341 -2.58 -16.03 -20.41
C ASP A 341 -3.86 -15.20 -20.49
N HIS A 342 -4.12 -14.42 -19.44
CA HIS A 342 -5.24 -13.50 -19.44
C HIS A 342 -4.99 -12.38 -20.44
N VAL A 343 -5.94 -12.11 -21.32
CA VAL A 343 -5.82 -11.05 -22.35
C VAL A 343 -6.46 -9.74 -21.90
N LEU A 344 -7.47 -9.81 -21.01
CA LEU A 344 -8.29 -8.68 -20.60
C LEU A 344 -7.83 -8.00 -19.31
N TYR A 345 -7.05 -8.70 -18.52
CA TYR A 345 -6.53 -8.27 -17.22
C TYR A 345 -5.21 -8.99 -16.94
N ASP A 346 -4.46 -8.51 -15.97
CA ASP A 346 -3.13 -9.04 -15.67
C ASP A 346 -3.18 -10.38 -14.95
N VAL A 347 -4.10 -10.52 -13.98
CA VAL A 347 -4.32 -11.75 -13.19
C VAL A 347 -5.82 -11.93 -12.89
N CYS A 348 -6.25 -13.15 -12.59
CA CYS A 348 -7.59 -13.40 -12.05
C CYS A 348 -7.56 -13.48 -10.52
N ALA A 349 -8.76 -13.42 -9.93
CA ALA A 349 -8.95 -13.49 -8.48
C ALA A 349 -8.94 -14.92 -7.91
N ASP A 350 -8.84 -15.95 -8.74
CA ASP A 350 -9.00 -17.37 -8.41
C ASP A 350 -7.64 -18.09 -8.28
N ASP A 351 -7.68 -19.33 -7.81
CA ASP A 351 -6.53 -20.22 -7.57
C ASP A 351 -5.62 -20.46 -8.80
N HIS A 352 -6.11 -20.14 -10.00
CA HIS A 352 -5.31 -20.16 -11.23
C HIS A 352 -4.13 -19.14 -11.17
N CYS A 353 -4.33 -17.99 -10.50
CA CYS A 353 -3.30 -16.98 -10.23
C CYS A 353 -2.93 -16.99 -8.75
N GLN A 354 -3.36 -16.01 -8.03
CA GLN A 354 -3.25 -15.92 -6.58
C GLN A 354 -4.64 -15.63 -6.03
N ARG A 355 -5.01 -16.29 -4.93
CA ARG A 355 -6.33 -16.08 -4.34
C ARG A 355 -6.49 -14.65 -3.86
N TYR A 356 -7.36 -13.90 -4.54
CA TYR A 356 -7.66 -12.52 -4.26
C TYR A 356 -9.14 -12.34 -3.93
N GLN A 357 -9.46 -11.90 -2.73
CA GLN A 357 -10.85 -11.74 -2.24
C GLN A 357 -11.12 -10.30 -1.77
N GLY A 358 -10.42 -9.34 -2.34
CA GLY A 358 -10.54 -7.94 -1.97
C GLY A 358 -10.23 -7.69 -0.49
N LEU A 359 -10.89 -6.72 0.10
CA LEU A 359 -10.76 -6.36 1.52
C LEU A 359 -11.70 -7.15 2.44
N THR A 360 -12.51 -8.07 1.89
CA THR A 360 -13.49 -8.86 2.66
C THR A 360 -12.81 -9.78 3.68
N ARG A 361 -11.64 -10.30 3.38
CA ARG A 361 -10.83 -11.14 4.28
C ARG A 361 -9.95 -10.29 5.17
N ALA A 362 -10.57 -9.37 5.84
CA ALA A 362 -10.07 -8.38 6.77
C ALA A 362 -8.58 -8.47 7.07
N VAL A 363 -7.93 -7.53 6.59
CA VAL A 363 -6.53 -7.25 6.71
C VAL A 363 -6.23 -6.82 8.14
N GLY A 364 -5.72 -7.73 8.93
CA GLY A 364 -5.24 -7.41 10.28
C GLY A 364 -4.08 -6.41 10.24
N LYS A 365 -3.91 -5.62 11.30
CA LYS A 365 -2.76 -4.69 11.46
C LYS A 365 -1.42 -5.39 11.19
N LYS A 366 -1.29 -6.67 11.53
CA LYS A 366 -0.09 -7.48 11.31
C LYS A 366 0.26 -7.62 9.83
N VAL A 367 -0.71 -7.94 8.97
CA VAL A 367 -0.46 -8.08 7.52
C VAL A 367 -0.07 -6.74 6.90
N ARG A 368 -0.72 -5.65 7.31
CA ARG A 368 -0.32 -4.29 6.89
C ARG A 368 1.13 -3.99 7.25
N LYS A 369 1.53 -4.27 8.49
CA LYS A 369 2.91 -4.09 8.96
C LYS A 369 3.91 -4.92 8.14
N VAL A 370 3.56 -6.16 7.81
CA VAL A 370 4.39 -7.06 6.98
C VAL A 370 4.59 -6.50 5.57
N ILE A 371 3.51 -6.07 4.91
CA ILE A 371 3.60 -5.46 3.58
C ILE A 371 4.42 -4.19 3.62
N ASP A 372 4.22 -3.34 4.64
CA ASP A 372 4.98 -2.11 4.82
C ASP A 372 6.49 -2.39 4.99
N ALA A 373 6.85 -3.37 5.82
CA ALA A 373 8.23 -3.76 6.08
C ALA A 373 8.93 -4.34 4.83
N THR A 374 8.18 -4.98 3.94
CA THR A 374 8.70 -5.61 2.71
C THR A 374 8.37 -4.85 1.44
N TRP A 375 7.89 -3.61 1.55
CA TRP A 375 7.40 -2.82 0.42
C TRP A 375 8.38 -2.78 -0.74
N GLY A 376 7.91 -3.18 -1.94
CA GLY A 376 8.69 -3.18 -3.16
C GLY A 376 9.83 -4.20 -3.23
N GLN A 377 10.04 -5.02 -2.19
CA GLN A 377 11.06 -6.06 -2.21
C GLN A 377 10.61 -7.22 -3.10
N VAL A 378 11.48 -7.66 -3.99
CA VAL A 378 11.27 -8.76 -4.93
C VAL A 378 12.49 -9.67 -4.97
N LEU A 379 12.28 -10.92 -5.39
CA LEU A 379 13.36 -11.86 -5.66
C LEU A 379 13.93 -11.61 -7.05
N THR A 380 15.24 -11.55 -7.14
CA THR A 380 15.95 -11.43 -8.41
C THR A 380 17.06 -12.48 -8.49
N TYR A 381 17.32 -12.98 -9.68
CA TYR A 381 18.45 -13.84 -9.99
C TYR A 381 19.17 -13.27 -11.22
N GLU A 382 20.48 -13.08 -11.13
CA GLU A 382 21.31 -12.45 -12.19
C GLU A 382 20.75 -11.10 -12.71
N GLY A 383 20.10 -10.32 -11.82
CA GLY A 383 19.49 -9.04 -12.16
C GLY A 383 18.09 -9.13 -12.79
N GLU A 384 17.60 -10.32 -13.09
CA GLU A 384 16.25 -10.56 -13.61
C GLU A 384 15.27 -10.90 -12.49
N LEU A 385 14.00 -10.50 -12.67
CA LEU A 385 12.93 -10.74 -11.73
C LEU A 385 12.51 -12.22 -11.77
N CYS A 386 12.50 -12.89 -10.62
CA CYS A 386 12.09 -14.28 -10.53
C CYS A 386 10.58 -14.47 -10.70
N ASP A 387 10.17 -15.40 -11.55
CA ASP A 387 8.79 -15.93 -11.59
C ASP A 387 8.63 -16.95 -10.45
N ALA A 388 8.39 -16.41 -9.24
CA ALA A 388 8.38 -17.17 -7.99
C ALA A 388 7.05 -17.91 -7.80
N ARG A 389 6.87 -19.04 -8.46
CA ARG A 389 5.66 -19.89 -8.36
C ARG A 389 5.70 -20.76 -7.11
N PHE A 390 4.53 -20.99 -6.52
CA PHE A 390 4.40 -22.00 -5.49
C PHE A 390 4.43 -23.39 -6.13
N SER A 391 5.29 -24.26 -5.60
CA SER A 391 5.22 -25.70 -5.90
C SER A 391 4.14 -26.31 -5.02
N LYS A 392 3.26 -27.12 -5.62
CA LYS A 392 2.32 -27.98 -4.87
C LYS A 392 3.01 -29.26 -4.47
#